data_a0f730cefb242c2d18f47a29def7cf47
#
_entry.id   a0f730cefb242c2d18f47a29def7cf47
#
_cell.length_a   1.000
_cell.length_b   1.000
_cell.length_c   1.000
_cell.angle_alpha   90.00
_cell.angle_beta   90.00
_cell.angle_gamma   90.00
#
_symmetry.space_group_name_H-M   'P 1'
#
loop_
_entity.id
_entity.type
_entity.pdbx_description
1 polymer ?
#
loop_
_entity_poly.entity_id
_entity_poly.type
_entity_poly.pdbx_seq_one_letter_code
_entity_poly.pdbx_strand_id
1 'polypeptide(L)'
;NKDNHTRNTAIQRLNDGTIQLTPLFDFAPMWLHPDGIARTTRWEKDDHGGMPIWGSVITQIEECTGIDSTEIKHTMIQQLPLYENLLDEMKKINIDDEILQNSHHRILNICQQIQELSNG
;
A
#
# COMPACT_ATOMS: atom_id res chain seq x y z
N ASN A 1 1.94 3.73 -5.96
CA ASN A 1 2.90 3.63 -7.06
C ASN A 1 2.84 2.24 -7.69
N LYS A 2 2.45 2.15 -8.98
CA LYS A 2 2.41 0.86 -9.70
C LYS A 2 3.80 0.31 -10.02
N ASP A 3 4.81 1.17 -10.05
CA ASP A 3 6.21 0.80 -10.30
C ASP A 3 6.97 0.48 -9.01
N ASN A 4 6.27 0.15 -7.95
CA ASN A 4 6.90 -0.30 -6.72
C ASN A 4 7.35 -1.76 -6.89
N HIS A 5 8.64 -1.96 -7.06
CA HIS A 5 9.28 -3.27 -7.16
C HIS A 5 10.31 -3.45 -6.03
N THR A 6 10.87 -4.64 -5.90
CA THR A 6 11.78 -4.98 -4.78
C THR A 6 13.01 -4.09 -4.67
N ARG A 7 13.48 -3.50 -5.77
CA ARG A 7 14.62 -2.55 -5.77
C ARG A 7 14.28 -1.16 -5.23
N ASN A 8 12.98 -0.85 -5.03
CA ASN A 8 12.51 0.40 -4.42
C ASN A 8 12.30 0.26 -2.91
N THR A 9 12.85 -0.81 -2.34
CA THR A 9 12.85 -1.06 -0.89
C THR A 9 14.26 -1.41 -0.45
N ALA A 10 14.75 -0.79 0.58
CA ALA A 10 16.08 -1.05 1.13
C ALA A 10 16.07 -1.06 2.66
N ILE A 11 17.05 -1.74 3.23
CA ILE A 11 17.31 -1.73 4.67
C ILE A 11 18.57 -0.91 4.92
N GLN A 12 18.58 -0.18 6.03
CA GLN A 12 19.75 0.54 6.50
C GLN A 12 20.11 0.10 7.92
N ARG A 13 21.39 0.14 8.21
CA ARG A 13 21.91 -0.02 9.56
C ARG A 13 22.39 1.34 10.04
N LEU A 14 21.84 1.80 11.14
CA LEU A 14 22.24 3.06 11.78
C LEU A 14 23.53 2.89 12.60
N ASN A 15 24.13 4.01 13.00
CA ASN A 15 25.37 4.03 13.77
C ASN A 15 25.25 3.36 15.16
N ASP A 16 24.05 3.36 15.73
CA ASP A 16 23.72 2.69 16.99
C ASP A 16 23.51 1.17 16.85
N GLY A 17 23.62 0.65 15.61
CA GLY A 17 23.40 -0.75 15.29
C GLY A 17 21.97 -1.11 14.93
N THR A 18 21.00 -0.21 15.04
CA THR A 18 19.62 -0.44 14.67
C THR A 18 19.50 -0.76 13.19
N ILE A 19 18.70 -1.76 12.86
CA ILE A 19 18.35 -2.13 11.48
C ILE A 19 16.89 -1.73 11.22
N GLN A 20 16.66 -0.99 10.17
CA GLN A 20 15.32 -0.52 9.78
C GLN A 20 15.19 -0.35 8.27
N LEU A 21 13.96 -0.19 7.78
CA LEU A 21 13.73 0.22 6.41
C LEU A 21 14.30 1.63 6.17
N THR A 22 14.83 1.87 4.98
CA THR A 22 15.16 3.25 4.55
C THR A 22 13.88 4.06 4.39
N PRO A 23 13.95 5.41 4.43
CA PRO A 23 12.87 6.24 3.90
C PRO A 23 12.47 5.79 2.50
N LEU A 24 11.20 5.95 2.16
CA LEU A 24 10.70 5.62 0.82
C LEU A 24 11.41 6.47 -0.23
N PHE A 25 11.79 5.86 -1.33
CA PHE A 25 12.45 6.51 -2.48
C PHE A 25 11.86 5.99 -3.79
N ASP A 26 12.14 6.69 -4.88
CA ASP A 26 11.64 6.37 -6.22
C ASP A 26 10.09 6.32 -6.27
N PHE A 27 9.45 7.27 -5.60
CA PHE A 27 8.00 7.35 -5.45
C PHE A 27 7.40 8.25 -6.53
N ALA A 28 7.52 7.84 -7.80
CA ALA A 28 7.01 8.57 -8.94
C ALA A 28 5.54 8.17 -9.26
N PRO A 29 4.70 9.11 -9.76
CA PRO A 29 3.33 8.82 -10.16
C PRO A 29 3.26 8.14 -11.53
N MET A 30 3.93 7.01 -11.68
CA MET A 30 4.11 6.29 -12.95
C MET A 30 2.79 5.79 -13.58
N TRP A 31 1.70 5.74 -12.82
CA TRP A 31 0.37 5.43 -13.34
C TRP A 31 -0.19 6.54 -14.26
N LEU A 32 0.41 7.75 -14.25
CA LEU A 32 0.10 8.84 -15.18
C LEU A 32 0.80 8.68 -16.53
N HIS A 33 1.76 7.75 -16.66
CA HIS A 33 2.45 7.54 -17.92
C HIS A 33 1.47 7.01 -18.99
N PRO A 34 1.43 7.59 -20.21
CA PRO A 34 0.44 7.24 -21.23
C PRO A 34 0.50 5.76 -21.66
N ASP A 35 1.68 5.16 -21.67
CA ASP A 35 1.85 3.75 -22.01
C ASP A 35 1.48 2.80 -20.85
N GLY A 36 1.19 3.36 -19.69
CA GLY A 36 0.96 2.60 -18.46
C GLY A 36 2.20 1.85 -18.00
N ILE A 37 2.12 1.28 -16.80
CA ILE A 37 3.18 0.42 -16.27
C ILE A 37 2.59 -0.89 -15.78
N ALA A 38 3.12 -2.00 -16.30
CA ALA A 38 2.82 -3.33 -15.79
C ALA A 38 3.58 -3.53 -14.47
N ARG A 39 2.85 -3.76 -13.38
CA ARG A 39 3.45 -4.09 -12.10
C ARG A 39 4.14 -5.45 -12.18
N THR A 40 5.44 -5.49 -11.89
CA THR A 40 6.25 -6.71 -11.94
C THR A 40 6.20 -7.50 -10.62
N THR A 41 6.11 -6.79 -9.48
CA THR A 41 5.96 -7.41 -8.16
C THR A 41 4.48 -7.52 -7.82
N ARG A 42 3.99 -8.75 -7.64
CA ARG A 42 2.59 -9.07 -7.35
C ARG A 42 2.51 -10.08 -6.22
N TRP A 43 1.39 -10.07 -5.53
CA TRP A 43 1.02 -11.16 -4.65
C TRP A 43 0.67 -12.39 -5.48
N GLU A 44 0.95 -13.58 -4.96
CA GLU A 44 0.75 -14.83 -5.68
C GLU A 44 -0.73 -15.11 -5.97
N LYS A 45 -1.59 -14.79 -4.98
CA LYS A 45 -3.03 -14.99 -5.06
C LYS A 45 -3.77 -13.66 -4.99
N ASP A 46 -4.88 -13.55 -5.70
CA ASP A 46 -5.85 -12.46 -5.60
C ASP A 46 -5.25 -11.04 -5.81
N ASP A 47 -4.27 -10.93 -6.69
CA ASP A 47 -3.72 -9.65 -7.15
C ASP A 47 -4.20 -9.36 -8.58
N HIS A 48 -5.24 -8.57 -8.68
CA HIS A 48 -5.86 -8.21 -9.96
C HIS A 48 -5.20 -6.96 -10.56
N GLY A 49 -4.09 -7.17 -11.28
CA GLY A 49 -3.38 -6.08 -11.96
C GLY A 49 -2.72 -5.05 -11.02
N GLY A 50 -2.29 -5.48 -9.85
CA GLY A 50 -1.72 -4.63 -8.81
C GLY A 50 -2.77 -4.02 -7.86
N MET A 51 -3.96 -4.59 -7.84
CA MET A 51 -5.02 -4.32 -6.87
C MET A 51 -5.29 -5.60 -6.06
N PRO A 52 -4.54 -5.84 -4.99
CA PRO A 52 -4.67 -7.04 -4.18
C PRO A 52 -5.95 -7.03 -3.34
N ILE A 53 -6.44 -8.22 -3.03
CA ILE A 53 -7.45 -8.42 -1.98
C ILE A 53 -6.69 -8.57 -0.66
N TRP A 54 -6.79 -7.58 0.21
CA TRP A 54 -5.95 -7.51 1.41
C TRP A 54 -6.17 -8.66 2.38
N GLY A 55 -7.39 -9.22 2.49
CA GLY A 55 -7.62 -10.42 3.28
C GLY A 55 -6.77 -11.61 2.81
N SER A 56 -6.69 -11.82 1.49
CA SER A 56 -5.83 -12.87 0.91
C SER A 56 -4.34 -12.58 1.11
N VAL A 57 -3.92 -11.31 1.00
CA VAL A 57 -2.54 -10.89 1.26
C VAL A 57 -2.11 -11.24 2.69
N ILE A 58 -2.97 -10.96 3.68
CA ILE A 58 -2.69 -11.28 5.09
C ILE A 58 -2.45 -12.79 5.27
N THR A 59 -3.31 -13.62 4.67
CA THR A 59 -3.13 -15.08 4.71
C THR A 59 -1.81 -15.51 4.08
N GLN A 60 -1.45 -14.94 2.92
CA GLN A 60 -0.17 -15.25 2.27
C GLN A 60 1.04 -14.82 3.12
N ILE A 61 0.95 -13.68 3.81
CA ILE A 61 2.02 -13.23 4.72
C ILE A 61 2.18 -14.23 5.88
N GLU A 62 1.07 -14.63 6.51
CA GLU A 62 1.09 -15.62 7.60
C GLU A 62 1.70 -16.95 7.13
N GLU A 63 1.26 -17.47 5.97
CA GLU A 63 1.79 -18.70 5.37
C GLU A 63 3.31 -18.63 5.12
N CYS A 64 3.81 -17.50 4.64
CA CYS A 64 5.21 -17.33 4.24
C CYS A 64 6.14 -16.96 5.40
N THR A 65 5.65 -16.26 6.42
CA THR A 65 6.50 -15.65 7.46
C THR A 65 6.24 -16.19 8.85
N GLY A 66 5.07 -16.82 9.07
CA GLY A 66 4.61 -17.24 10.39
C GLY A 66 4.16 -16.07 11.30
N ILE A 67 4.04 -14.86 10.76
CA ILE A 67 3.47 -13.71 11.50
C ILE A 67 1.97 -13.93 11.63
N ASP A 68 1.45 -13.79 12.84
CA ASP A 68 0.02 -13.98 13.13
C ASP A 68 -0.85 -13.01 12.32
N SER A 69 -1.82 -13.53 11.61
CA SER A 69 -2.76 -12.74 10.79
C SER A 69 -3.53 -11.70 11.60
N THR A 70 -3.77 -11.97 12.88
CA THR A 70 -4.44 -11.03 13.80
C THR A 70 -3.57 -9.79 14.04
N GLU A 71 -2.26 -9.96 14.20
CA GLU A 71 -1.32 -8.85 14.36
C GLU A 71 -1.27 -7.97 13.09
N ILE A 72 -1.24 -8.62 11.93
CA ILE A 72 -1.24 -7.92 10.64
C ILE A 72 -2.55 -7.14 10.45
N LYS A 73 -3.71 -7.78 10.69
CA LYS A 73 -5.03 -7.13 10.64
C LYS A 73 -5.10 -5.92 11.55
N HIS A 74 -4.68 -6.08 12.81
CA HIS A 74 -4.69 -5.00 13.79
C HIS A 74 -3.84 -3.81 13.31
N THR A 75 -2.65 -4.06 12.79
CA THR A 75 -1.77 -3.02 12.24
C THR A 75 -2.44 -2.28 11.06
N MET A 76 -3.08 -3.01 10.14
CA MET A 76 -3.79 -2.39 9.02
C MET A 76 -4.98 -1.56 9.47
N ILE A 77 -5.78 -2.05 10.43
CA ILE A 77 -6.94 -1.32 10.98
C ILE A 77 -6.48 -0.01 11.65
N GLN A 78 -5.36 0.00 12.34
CA GLN A 78 -4.79 1.21 12.92
C GLN A 78 -4.42 2.28 11.87
N GLN A 79 -4.17 1.87 10.62
CA GLN A 79 -3.87 2.80 9.53
C GLN A 79 -5.13 3.36 8.85
N LEU A 80 -6.31 2.81 9.11
CA LEU A 80 -7.56 3.24 8.45
C LEU A 80 -7.80 4.75 8.52
N PRO A 81 -7.64 5.44 9.67
CA PRO A 81 -7.85 6.89 9.73
C PRO A 81 -6.93 7.69 8.81
N LEU A 82 -5.72 7.19 8.51
CA LEU A 82 -4.81 7.84 7.56
C LEU A 82 -5.36 7.77 6.14
N TYR A 83 -5.88 6.61 5.73
CA TYR A 83 -6.47 6.45 4.40
C TYR A 83 -7.77 7.22 4.25
N GLU A 84 -8.64 7.24 5.27
CA GLU A 84 -9.89 8.00 5.27
C GLU A 84 -9.66 9.51 5.11
N ASN A 85 -8.60 10.04 5.71
CA ASN A 85 -8.24 11.46 5.62
C ASN A 85 -7.38 11.81 4.40
N LEU A 86 -6.86 10.83 3.68
CA LEU A 86 -5.83 11.04 2.65
C LEU A 86 -6.30 11.98 1.53
N LEU A 87 -7.53 11.84 1.07
CA LEU A 87 -8.08 12.70 -0.01
C LEU A 87 -8.17 14.17 0.44
N ASP A 88 -8.54 14.43 1.68
CA ASP A 88 -8.63 15.78 2.20
C ASP A 88 -7.25 16.40 2.41
N GLU A 89 -6.27 15.61 2.85
CA GLU A 89 -4.88 16.05 2.92
C GLU A 89 -4.31 16.36 1.52
N MET A 90 -4.61 15.53 0.52
CA MET A 90 -4.22 15.79 -0.86
C MET A 90 -4.80 17.10 -1.40
N LYS A 91 -6.06 17.41 -1.10
CA LYS A 91 -6.70 18.69 -1.47
C LYS A 91 -6.03 19.88 -0.79
N LYS A 92 -5.68 19.78 0.50
CA LYS A 92 -5.02 20.87 1.24
C LYS A 92 -3.67 21.28 0.65
N ILE A 93 -2.95 20.35 0.05
CA ILE A 93 -1.66 20.63 -0.62
C ILE A 93 -1.83 20.93 -2.11
N ASN A 94 -3.05 21.18 -2.57
CA ASN A 94 -3.38 21.52 -3.94
C ASN A 94 -2.88 20.50 -4.98
N ILE A 95 -3.08 19.22 -4.72
CA ILE A 95 -2.85 18.17 -5.72
C ILE A 95 -3.80 18.37 -6.90
N ASP A 96 -3.29 18.13 -8.09
CA ASP A 96 -4.06 18.23 -9.34
C ASP A 96 -5.36 17.41 -9.30
N ASP A 97 -6.46 17.99 -9.82
CA ASP A 97 -7.79 17.36 -9.77
C ASP A 97 -7.83 16.01 -10.50
N GLU A 98 -7.07 15.83 -11.58
CA GLU A 98 -6.98 14.56 -12.29
C GLU A 98 -6.37 13.49 -11.40
N ILE A 99 -5.33 13.83 -10.64
CA ILE A 99 -4.69 12.93 -9.66
C ILE A 99 -5.68 12.58 -8.54
N LEU A 100 -6.42 13.57 -8.03
CA LEU A 100 -7.42 13.36 -7.00
C LEU A 100 -8.52 12.39 -7.47
N GLN A 101 -9.07 12.60 -8.65
CA GLN A 101 -10.13 11.76 -9.22
C GLN A 101 -9.65 10.31 -9.41
N ASN A 102 -8.46 10.14 -9.97
CA ASN A 102 -7.88 8.81 -10.20
C ASN A 102 -7.52 8.08 -8.89
N SER A 103 -7.13 8.82 -7.85
CA SER A 103 -6.80 8.25 -6.55
C SER A 103 -8.04 7.89 -5.72
N HIS A 104 -9.15 8.59 -5.92
CA HIS A 104 -10.36 8.48 -5.12
C HIS A 104 -10.88 7.04 -5.02
N HIS A 105 -11.13 6.41 -6.16
CA HIS A 105 -11.66 5.03 -6.19
C HIS A 105 -10.73 4.04 -5.48
N ARG A 106 -9.42 4.20 -5.64
CA ARG A 106 -8.43 3.32 -5.01
C ARG A 106 -8.38 3.48 -3.51
N ILE A 107 -8.44 4.73 -3.02
CA ILE A 107 -8.44 5.03 -1.59
C ILE A 107 -9.71 4.47 -0.95
N LEU A 108 -10.88 4.69 -1.56
CA LEU A 108 -12.14 4.12 -1.07
C LEU A 108 -12.11 2.58 -1.04
N ASN A 109 -11.58 1.95 -2.06
CA ASN A 109 -11.45 0.49 -2.09
C ASN A 109 -10.56 -0.04 -0.96
N ILE A 110 -9.44 0.62 -0.69
CA ILE A 110 -8.56 0.26 0.43
C ILE A 110 -9.28 0.44 1.77
N CYS A 111 -9.96 1.58 1.99
CA CYS A 111 -10.73 1.83 3.20
C CYS A 111 -11.79 0.76 3.42
N GLN A 112 -12.57 0.42 2.39
CA GLN A 112 -13.58 -0.61 2.46
C GLN A 112 -12.99 -1.97 2.86
N GLN A 113 -11.93 -2.41 2.19
CA GLN A 113 -11.28 -3.68 2.51
C GLN A 113 -10.75 -3.72 3.95
N ILE A 114 -10.14 -2.62 4.44
CA ILE A 114 -9.67 -2.56 5.84
C ILE A 114 -10.85 -2.60 6.82
N GLN A 115 -11.96 -1.93 6.52
CA GLN A 115 -13.18 -2.00 7.33
C GLN A 115 -13.76 -3.42 7.37
N GLU A 116 -13.74 -4.14 6.26
CA GLU A 116 -14.16 -5.54 6.21
C GLU A 116 -13.29 -6.45 7.09
N LEU A 117 -11.98 -6.18 7.20
CA LEU A 117 -11.08 -6.91 8.11
C LEU A 117 -11.45 -6.73 9.59
N SER A 118 -12.08 -5.63 9.97
CA SER A 118 -12.48 -5.36 11.35
C SER A 118 -13.79 -6.08 11.74
N ASN A 119 -14.56 -6.55 10.76
CA ASN A 119 -15.85 -7.22 10.97
C ASN A 119 -15.77 -8.76 10.94
N GLY A 120 -14.61 -9.31 10.63
CA GLY A 120 -14.34 -10.76 10.57
C GLY A 120 -13.25 -11.19 11.53
#